data_58e6e863988271dc2cf1c5c963543245
#
_entry.id   58e6e863988271dc2cf1c5c963543245
#
_cell.length_a   1.000
_cell.length_b   1.000
_cell.length_c   1.000
_cell.angle_alpha   90.00
_cell.angle_beta   90.00
_cell.angle_gamma   90.00
#
_symmetry.space_group_name_H-M   'P 1'
#
loop_
_entity.id
_entity.type
_entity.pdbx_description
1 polymer ?
#
loop_
_entity_poly.entity_id
_entity_poly.type
_entity_poly.pdbx_seq_one_letter_code
_entity_poly.pdbx_strand_id
1 'polypeptide(L)'
;MTFILMVGLFVLGSCDKKNDPTPNPAEDEEVSLQINSISLQDWTVGSELKFEESWSLNLQHADGSSPITFLINPNSSPIPERIEVKKGTYRYSFESASAPTFSDYLPVKLAGEFEAETPNQPVNLTGVAKSKGIVIQLDYDSSPPKLAEPQLIDFYSLNSDYYLYYNTADLLKISIPLPESQGFLTQFHLGNTAPLSTRYQVAWPENNDFYENSIKLDENKWPLTLIPTTVSHLEESQNETSGLAWIAGNLFSINDGENTNEIHQIDPFSGEVVRSIEVANATNVDWEDLAQSSTHLFIGDFGNNMGNRKDLSIYKVLISDLLNQDAVQAEKISFNYPNQTDFSPNNMNHEFDCEAMVFQNDKLHLFTKNWVSESTDHYVLPSEKGNYTAEFLENLPLTGLLTAADLDPVSGQLILMGFRRLGSNPLEQWLWFYRGLSETHVQGEVRKTKIGIIPHRGFPEGIAFWEKGNIWISSERFVLEGVYNIPPQIGIVGLEGLF
;
A
#
# COMPACT_ATOMS: atom_id res chain seq x y z
N MET A 1 -65.48 78.96 -0.89
CA MET A 1 -66.38 79.43 0.22
C MET A 1 -65.64 79.12 1.52
N THR A 2 -65.09 80.17 2.14
CA THR A 2 -64.96 80.51 3.49
C THR A 2 -63.94 79.71 4.32
N PHE A 3 -62.76 80.27 4.56
CA PHE A 3 -62.25 81.01 5.75
C PHE A 3 -62.58 80.34 7.10
N ILE A 4 -61.56 80.07 7.90
CA ILE A 4 -61.10 80.95 8.97
C ILE A 4 -59.84 80.43 9.67
N LEU A 5 -58.92 81.34 9.89
CA LEU A 5 -57.68 81.44 10.66
C LEU A 5 -57.95 81.52 12.18
N MET A 6 -57.08 81.02 13.08
CA MET A 6 -56.66 81.64 14.33
C MET A 6 -55.59 80.82 15.04
N VAL A 7 -54.46 81.24 15.15
CA VAL A 7 -53.56 82.06 16.00
C VAL A 7 -53.70 81.78 17.54
N GLY A 8 -52.55 81.42 18.06
CA GLY A 8 -52.14 81.75 19.46
C GLY A 8 -51.81 80.54 20.31
N LEU A 9 -50.82 80.38 21.05
CA LEU A 9 -49.94 81.25 21.83
C LEU A 9 -48.83 80.42 22.50
N PHE A 10 -47.68 80.96 22.64
CA PHE A 10 -46.49 80.41 23.30
C PHE A 10 -46.70 79.94 24.72
N VAL A 11 -46.07 78.76 25.11
CA VAL A 11 -45.51 78.55 26.46
C VAL A 11 -44.16 77.85 26.31
N LEU A 12 -43.11 78.46 26.77
CA LEU A 12 -41.77 77.94 26.94
C LEU A 12 -41.75 76.97 28.11
N GLY A 13 -41.32 75.72 27.87
CA GLY A 13 -41.03 74.71 28.92
C GLY A 13 -39.71 74.04 28.56
N SER A 14 -38.65 74.46 29.22
CA SER A 14 -37.33 73.77 29.19
C SER A 14 -37.48 72.36 29.78
N CYS A 15 -37.12 71.36 29.05
CA CYS A 15 -36.84 70.03 29.59
C CYS A 15 -35.58 69.43 28.89
N ASP A 16 -34.71 68.99 29.76
CA ASP A 16 -33.41 68.37 29.43
C ASP A 16 -33.54 67.31 28.36
N LYS A 17 -32.75 67.45 27.28
CA LYS A 17 -32.47 66.33 26.37
C LYS A 17 -31.54 65.38 27.08
N LYS A 18 -32.06 64.24 27.56
CA LYS A 18 -31.26 63.04 27.69
C LYS A 18 -30.74 62.67 26.26
N ASN A 19 -29.44 62.66 26.13
CA ASN A 19 -28.79 62.06 24.98
C ASN A 19 -29.10 60.57 24.97
N ASP A 20 -30.07 60.12 24.18
CA ASP A 20 -30.10 58.78 23.70
C ASP A 20 -28.89 58.63 22.74
N PRO A 21 -28.07 57.58 22.90
CA PRO A 21 -27.02 57.33 21.91
C PRO A 21 -27.73 57.07 20.56
N THR A 22 -27.46 57.91 19.59
CA THR A 22 -27.78 57.59 18.17
C THR A 22 -27.17 56.24 17.84
N PRO A 23 -27.95 55.30 17.30
CA PRO A 23 -27.38 54.06 16.80
C PRO A 23 -26.25 54.40 15.83
N ASN A 24 -25.10 53.80 16.01
CA ASN A 24 -23.96 53.92 15.12
C ASN A 24 -24.37 53.33 13.77
N PRO A 25 -24.50 54.16 12.67
CA PRO A 25 -25.01 53.62 11.40
C PRO A 25 -24.05 52.61 10.72
N ALA A 26 -22.92 52.32 11.33
CA ALA A 26 -21.95 51.40 10.80
C ALA A 26 -22.15 49.92 11.26
N GLU A 27 -23.04 49.66 12.24
CA GLU A 27 -23.22 48.30 12.78
C GLU A 27 -24.34 47.49 12.11
N ASP A 28 -25.15 48.05 11.23
CA ASP A 28 -26.29 47.41 10.55
C ASP A 28 -26.08 47.28 9.01
N GLU A 29 -24.89 47.50 8.52
CA GLU A 29 -24.61 47.35 7.09
C GLU A 29 -24.49 45.84 6.71
N GLU A 30 -25.40 45.39 5.85
CA GLU A 30 -25.38 44.03 5.33
C GLU A 30 -24.40 43.92 4.13
N VAL A 31 -23.69 42.79 4.05
CA VAL A 31 -22.80 42.43 2.97
C VAL A 31 -23.13 41.06 2.43
N SER A 32 -22.99 40.89 1.13
CA SER A 32 -23.16 39.61 0.50
C SER A 32 -21.82 38.84 0.48
N LEU A 33 -21.86 37.57 0.84
CA LEU A 33 -20.76 36.65 0.80
C LEU A 33 -20.94 35.64 -0.34
N GLN A 34 -19.85 35.15 -0.89
CA GLN A 34 -19.87 34.02 -1.83
C GLN A 34 -18.87 32.97 -1.39
N ILE A 35 -19.30 31.71 -1.26
CA ILE A 35 -18.40 30.59 -0.99
C ILE A 35 -17.63 30.32 -2.27
N ASN A 36 -16.30 30.51 -2.22
CA ASN A 36 -15.41 30.39 -3.35
C ASN A 36 -14.76 29.00 -3.48
N SER A 37 -14.37 28.42 -2.35
CA SER A 37 -13.73 27.11 -2.31
C SER A 37 -13.94 26.39 -0.99
N ILE A 38 -13.80 25.07 -1.07
CA ILE A 38 -13.74 24.17 0.10
C ILE A 38 -12.41 23.46 0.02
N SER A 39 -11.60 23.53 1.07
CA SER A 39 -10.31 22.85 1.17
C SER A 39 -10.27 21.95 2.42
N LEU A 40 -9.70 20.77 2.27
CA LEU A 40 -9.57 19.81 3.36
C LEU A 40 -8.09 19.67 3.73
N GLN A 41 -7.83 19.73 5.03
CA GLN A 41 -6.49 19.52 5.56
C GLN A 41 -6.04 18.09 5.26
N ASP A 42 -4.78 17.93 4.85
CA ASP A 42 -4.14 16.63 4.56
C ASP A 42 -4.78 15.82 3.42
N TRP A 43 -5.70 16.42 2.65
CA TRP A 43 -6.23 15.79 1.44
C TRP A 43 -5.37 16.15 0.23
N THR A 44 -4.57 15.20 -0.26
CA THR A 44 -3.52 15.46 -1.26
C THR A 44 -3.88 15.05 -2.68
N VAL A 45 -4.95 14.27 -2.86
CA VAL A 45 -5.36 13.82 -4.20
C VAL A 45 -6.11 14.95 -4.90
N GLY A 46 -5.51 15.49 -5.97
CA GLY A 46 -6.08 16.53 -6.83
C GLY A 46 -7.22 16.01 -7.70
N SER A 47 -8.31 15.54 -7.10
CA SER A 47 -9.54 15.15 -7.78
C SER A 47 -10.69 16.04 -7.30
N GLU A 48 -11.70 16.19 -8.15
CA GLU A 48 -12.96 16.79 -7.72
C GLU A 48 -13.52 15.94 -6.57
N LEU A 49 -13.84 16.59 -5.44
CA LEU A 49 -14.45 15.95 -4.28
C LEU A 49 -15.95 15.91 -4.48
N LYS A 50 -16.58 14.80 -4.19
CA LYS A 50 -18.03 14.73 -4.08
C LYS A 50 -18.44 14.76 -2.62
N PHE A 51 -19.24 15.73 -2.26
CA PHE A 51 -19.80 15.90 -0.93
C PHE A 51 -21.27 15.48 -0.89
N GLU A 52 -21.88 15.50 0.29
CA GLU A 52 -23.34 15.40 0.42
C GLU A 52 -24.04 16.46 -0.45
N GLU A 53 -25.23 16.17 -0.95
CA GLU A 53 -25.94 17.07 -1.86
C GLU A 53 -26.29 18.43 -1.26
N SER A 54 -26.45 18.51 0.05
CA SER A 54 -26.75 19.76 0.74
C SER A 54 -26.16 19.79 2.14
N TRP A 55 -25.62 20.98 2.50
CA TRP A 55 -25.08 21.26 3.83
C TRP A 55 -25.88 22.35 4.55
N SER A 56 -26.13 22.14 5.82
CA SER A 56 -26.63 23.18 6.74
C SER A 56 -25.44 23.92 7.37
N LEU A 57 -24.90 24.90 6.65
CA LEU A 57 -23.76 25.69 7.13
C LEU A 57 -24.23 26.67 8.20
N ASN A 58 -23.65 26.61 9.39
CA ASN A 58 -23.95 27.52 10.50
C ASN A 58 -22.92 28.65 10.55
N LEU A 59 -23.41 29.88 10.64
CA LEU A 59 -22.61 31.08 10.84
C LEU A 59 -22.98 31.72 12.17
N GLN A 60 -21.99 31.94 13.05
CA GLN A 60 -22.13 32.60 14.33
C GLN A 60 -21.37 33.91 14.32
N HIS A 61 -22.06 35.03 14.42
CA HIS A 61 -21.45 36.35 14.55
C HIS A 61 -20.75 36.54 15.88
N ALA A 62 -19.65 37.28 15.91
CA ALA A 62 -18.86 37.51 17.13
C ALA A 62 -19.57 38.32 18.21
N ASP A 63 -20.62 39.08 17.85
CA ASP A 63 -21.43 39.83 18.81
C ASP A 63 -22.32 38.97 19.71
N GLY A 64 -22.39 37.65 19.48
CA GLY A 64 -23.19 36.69 20.21
C GLY A 64 -24.67 36.63 19.78
N SER A 65 -25.03 37.25 18.65
CA SER A 65 -26.38 37.10 18.06
C SER A 65 -26.67 35.64 17.71
N SER A 66 -27.94 35.32 17.51
CA SER A 66 -28.35 33.95 17.18
C SER A 66 -27.65 33.44 15.90
N PRO A 67 -27.19 32.17 15.87
CA PRO A 67 -26.58 31.60 14.68
C PRO A 67 -27.55 31.64 13.49
N ILE A 68 -26.99 31.87 12.31
CA ILE A 68 -27.72 31.82 11.04
C ILE A 68 -27.34 30.51 10.35
N THR A 69 -28.32 29.76 9.84
CA THR A 69 -28.09 28.51 9.08
C THR A 69 -28.46 28.71 7.62
N PHE A 70 -27.54 28.34 6.74
CA PHE A 70 -27.76 28.36 5.30
C PHE A 70 -27.68 26.94 4.73
N LEU A 71 -28.58 26.63 3.82
CA LEU A 71 -28.50 25.41 3.00
C LEU A 71 -27.66 25.73 1.77
N ILE A 72 -26.59 24.99 1.56
CA ILE A 72 -25.71 25.13 0.41
C ILE A 72 -25.53 23.79 -0.29
N ASN A 73 -25.32 23.84 -1.63
CA ASN A 73 -24.91 22.68 -2.41
C ASN A 73 -23.38 22.74 -2.64
N PRO A 74 -22.57 22.00 -1.87
CA PRO A 74 -21.11 22.07 -1.95
C PRO A 74 -20.53 21.52 -3.26
N ASN A 75 -21.35 20.76 -4.04
CA ASN A 75 -20.91 20.17 -5.31
C ASN A 75 -21.08 21.11 -6.51
N SER A 76 -21.66 22.30 -6.30
CA SER A 76 -21.78 23.31 -7.35
C SER A 76 -20.49 24.10 -7.52
N SER A 77 -20.15 24.48 -8.73
CA SER A 77 -18.98 25.32 -9.02
C SER A 77 -19.35 26.45 -10.01
N PRO A 78 -19.42 27.72 -9.56
CA PRO A 78 -19.29 28.19 -8.17
C PRO A 78 -20.47 27.72 -7.30
N ILE A 79 -20.30 27.71 -5.99
CA ILE A 79 -21.42 27.51 -5.05
C ILE A 79 -22.36 28.73 -5.20
N PRO A 80 -23.60 28.52 -5.70
CA PRO A 80 -24.38 29.64 -6.24
C PRO A 80 -25.04 30.53 -5.19
N GLU A 81 -25.12 30.07 -3.95
CA GLU A 81 -25.83 30.78 -2.91
C GLU A 81 -25.07 32.02 -2.47
N ARG A 82 -25.75 33.17 -2.58
CA ARG A 82 -25.33 34.39 -1.92
C ARG A 82 -25.85 34.39 -0.49
N ILE A 83 -24.98 34.66 0.44
CA ILE A 83 -25.27 34.71 1.84
C ILE A 83 -25.22 36.16 2.26
N GLU A 84 -26.38 36.75 2.60
CA GLU A 84 -26.44 38.14 3.12
C GLU A 84 -26.28 38.10 4.65
N VAL A 85 -25.30 38.83 5.15
CA VAL A 85 -24.96 38.89 6.57
C VAL A 85 -24.61 40.34 6.99
N LYS A 86 -24.66 40.65 8.26
CA LYS A 86 -24.12 41.89 8.80
C LYS A 86 -22.60 41.91 8.70
N LYS A 87 -22.01 43.10 8.61
CA LYS A 87 -20.55 43.23 8.71
C LYS A 87 -20.04 42.75 10.04
N GLY A 88 -18.89 42.06 10.02
CA GLY A 88 -18.18 41.61 11.22
C GLY A 88 -17.52 40.25 11.09
N THR A 89 -17.02 39.77 12.21
CA THR A 89 -16.34 38.47 12.32
C THR A 89 -17.35 37.36 12.50
N TYR A 90 -17.22 36.30 11.71
CA TYR A 90 -18.05 35.08 11.76
C TYR A 90 -17.23 33.86 12.00
N ARG A 91 -17.76 32.96 12.85
CA ARG A 91 -17.37 31.55 12.93
C ARG A 91 -18.31 30.72 12.10
N TYR A 92 -17.77 29.89 11.24
CA TYR A 92 -18.58 28.91 10.50
C TYR A 92 -18.36 27.50 11.04
N SER A 93 -19.40 26.65 10.92
CA SER A 93 -19.31 25.24 11.21
C SER A 93 -20.29 24.44 10.40
N PHE A 94 -19.86 23.26 10.00
CA PHE A 94 -20.67 22.19 9.45
C PHE A 94 -20.04 20.85 9.84
N GLU A 95 -20.84 19.85 10.10
CA GLU A 95 -20.38 18.49 10.29
C GLU A 95 -21.38 17.51 9.70
N SER A 96 -20.90 16.59 8.84
CA SER A 96 -21.70 15.49 8.32
C SER A 96 -22.25 14.64 9.45
N ALA A 97 -23.52 14.30 9.40
CA ALA A 97 -24.24 13.60 10.48
C ALA A 97 -23.66 12.22 10.79
N SER A 98 -23.16 11.54 9.77
CA SER A 98 -22.52 10.23 9.89
C SER A 98 -21.29 10.13 8.98
N ALA A 99 -20.42 9.17 9.27
CA ALA A 99 -19.37 8.70 8.37
C ALA A 99 -19.66 7.21 8.10
N PRO A 100 -20.40 6.87 7.04
CA PRO A 100 -20.70 5.48 6.69
C PRO A 100 -19.43 4.66 6.48
N THR A 101 -19.52 3.33 6.64
CA THR A 101 -18.40 2.45 6.35
C THR A 101 -17.94 2.62 4.90
N PHE A 102 -18.89 2.74 3.96
CA PHE A 102 -18.63 3.08 2.55
C PHE A 102 -19.66 4.09 2.06
N SER A 103 -19.24 5.04 1.21
CA SER A 103 -20.13 6.08 0.69
C SER A 103 -19.72 6.59 -0.69
N ASP A 104 -20.67 7.18 -1.39
CA ASP A 104 -20.49 7.90 -2.65
C ASP A 104 -20.25 9.41 -2.46
N TYR A 105 -20.16 9.85 -1.22
CA TYR A 105 -19.81 11.22 -0.85
C TYR A 105 -18.79 11.23 0.29
N LEU A 106 -18.00 12.28 0.38
CA LEU A 106 -16.99 12.48 1.41
C LEU A 106 -17.59 13.18 2.62
N PRO A 107 -17.81 12.49 3.75
CA PRO A 107 -18.19 13.12 4.99
C PRO A 107 -17.08 14.03 5.51
N VAL A 108 -17.45 15.24 5.97
CA VAL A 108 -16.49 16.26 6.39
C VAL A 108 -16.92 16.93 7.70
N LYS A 109 -15.95 17.58 8.33
CA LYS A 109 -16.15 18.54 9.40
C LYS A 109 -15.45 19.83 9.02
N LEU A 110 -16.22 20.92 8.90
CA LEU A 110 -15.71 22.25 8.61
C LEU A 110 -15.81 23.12 9.86
N ALA A 111 -14.79 23.92 10.10
CA ALA A 111 -14.81 24.96 11.12
C ALA A 111 -13.74 26.02 10.82
N GLY A 112 -14.05 27.28 11.08
CA GLY A 112 -13.10 28.37 10.90
C GLY A 112 -13.75 29.71 11.17
N GLU A 113 -13.02 30.77 10.85
CA GLU A 113 -13.44 32.16 11.02
C GLU A 113 -13.18 32.96 9.74
N PHE A 114 -13.98 33.98 9.50
CA PHE A 114 -13.74 34.96 8.45
C PHE A 114 -14.32 36.33 8.85
N GLU A 115 -13.80 37.40 8.24
CA GLU A 115 -14.34 38.74 8.37
C GLU A 115 -15.28 39.04 7.19
N ALA A 116 -16.47 39.53 7.46
CA ALA A 116 -17.44 39.99 6.47
C ALA A 116 -17.38 41.53 6.37
N GLU A 117 -16.63 42.05 5.41
CA GLU A 117 -16.39 43.49 5.31
C GLU A 117 -16.92 44.12 4.04
N THR A 118 -16.85 43.42 2.91
CA THR A 118 -17.13 43.96 1.59
C THR A 118 -18.17 43.17 0.83
N PRO A 119 -19.00 43.79 -0.01
CA PRO A 119 -19.97 43.09 -0.86
C PRO A 119 -19.29 42.11 -1.81
N ASN A 120 -19.89 40.92 -2.00
CA ASN A 120 -19.40 39.79 -2.81
C ASN A 120 -18.03 39.27 -2.35
N GLN A 121 -17.75 39.32 -1.07
CA GLN A 121 -16.50 38.84 -0.53
C GLN A 121 -16.39 37.32 -0.69
N PRO A 122 -15.28 36.81 -1.26
CA PRO A 122 -15.05 35.37 -1.37
C PRO A 122 -14.72 34.77 0.00
N VAL A 123 -15.39 33.70 0.34
CA VAL A 123 -15.14 32.91 1.58
C VAL A 123 -14.60 31.55 1.17
N ASN A 124 -13.46 31.17 1.75
CA ASN A 124 -12.87 29.85 1.58
C ASN A 124 -13.14 29.05 2.86
N LEU A 125 -13.88 27.94 2.73
CA LEU A 125 -14.16 27.05 3.83
C LEU A 125 -13.04 26.03 3.97
N THR A 126 -12.62 25.77 5.20
CA THR A 126 -11.60 24.78 5.52
C THR A 126 -12.13 23.74 6.50
N GLY A 127 -11.58 22.55 6.45
CA GLY A 127 -12.00 21.48 7.35
C GLY A 127 -11.17 20.22 7.22
N VAL A 128 -11.71 19.13 7.77
CA VAL A 128 -11.09 17.80 7.74
C VAL A 128 -12.07 16.78 7.16
N ALA A 129 -11.55 15.79 6.47
CA ALA A 129 -12.30 14.63 6.04
C ALA A 129 -12.60 13.71 7.23
N LYS A 130 -13.79 13.13 7.27
CA LYS A 130 -14.21 12.11 8.25
C LYS A 130 -14.09 10.70 7.73
N SER A 131 -13.72 10.54 6.46
CA SER A 131 -13.51 9.27 5.77
C SER A 131 -12.27 9.36 4.91
N LYS A 132 -11.74 8.22 4.50
CA LYS A 132 -10.68 8.09 3.53
C LYS A 132 -11.25 7.92 2.13
N GLY A 133 -10.42 8.08 1.10
CA GLY A 133 -10.86 7.93 -0.28
C GLY A 133 -9.86 7.17 -1.13
N ILE A 134 -10.40 6.33 -2.00
CA ILE A 134 -9.66 5.70 -3.10
C ILE A 134 -10.20 6.26 -4.39
N VAL A 135 -9.31 6.71 -5.27
CA VAL A 135 -9.62 7.18 -6.61
C VAL A 135 -8.88 6.30 -7.61
N ILE A 136 -9.59 5.81 -8.61
CA ILE A 136 -9.03 4.99 -9.69
C ILE A 136 -9.31 5.69 -11.01
N GLN A 137 -8.26 5.95 -11.76
CA GLN A 137 -8.34 6.49 -13.10
C GLN A 137 -7.90 5.42 -14.09
N LEU A 138 -8.78 5.09 -15.04
CA LEU A 138 -8.48 4.19 -16.15
C LEU A 138 -8.30 5.03 -17.41
N ASP A 139 -7.29 4.74 -18.21
CA ASP A 139 -7.09 5.39 -19.51
C ASP A 139 -7.70 4.58 -20.68
N TYR A 140 -8.52 3.62 -20.35
CA TYR A 140 -9.23 2.74 -21.29
C TYR A 140 -10.69 2.53 -20.88
N ASP A 141 -11.51 2.20 -21.86
CA ASP A 141 -12.92 1.88 -21.63
C ASP A 141 -13.07 0.52 -20.91
N SER A 142 -13.80 0.52 -19.80
CA SER A 142 -14.07 -0.66 -19.01
C SER A 142 -15.30 -0.48 -18.12
N SER A 143 -15.75 -1.56 -17.49
CA SER A 143 -16.70 -1.48 -16.38
C SER A 143 -16.05 -0.80 -15.16
N PRO A 144 -16.84 -0.26 -14.22
CA PRO A 144 -16.29 0.32 -13.01
C PRO A 144 -15.44 -0.67 -12.20
N PRO A 145 -14.34 -0.21 -11.56
CA PRO A 145 -13.67 -0.97 -10.53
C PRO A 145 -14.61 -1.35 -9.39
N LYS A 146 -14.28 -2.40 -8.65
CA LYS A 146 -15.10 -2.92 -7.55
C LYS A 146 -14.29 -3.06 -6.28
N LEU A 147 -14.89 -2.71 -5.14
CA LEU A 147 -14.47 -3.28 -3.87
C LEU A 147 -14.95 -4.73 -3.85
N ALA A 148 -14.04 -5.68 -3.77
CA ALA A 148 -14.36 -7.12 -3.74
C ALA A 148 -14.53 -7.63 -2.30
N GLU A 149 -13.74 -7.11 -1.38
CA GLU A 149 -13.79 -7.44 0.06
C GLU A 149 -13.57 -6.16 0.90
N PRO A 150 -14.24 -6.02 2.06
CA PRO A 150 -15.06 -7.01 2.78
C PRO A 150 -16.47 -7.19 2.22
N GLN A 151 -16.92 -6.37 1.30
CA GLN A 151 -18.22 -6.51 0.63
C GLN A 151 -18.14 -6.01 -0.81
N LEU A 152 -18.96 -6.57 -1.70
CA LEU A 152 -18.99 -6.19 -3.10
C LEU A 152 -19.68 -4.83 -3.30
N ILE A 153 -18.91 -3.83 -3.77
CA ILE A 153 -19.42 -2.48 -4.09
C ILE A 153 -18.78 -2.03 -5.42
N ASP A 154 -19.58 -1.58 -6.37
CA ASP A 154 -19.06 -0.87 -7.54
C ASP A 154 -18.54 0.50 -7.12
N PHE A 155 -17.39 0.92 -7.65
CA PHE A 155 -16.91 2.27 -7.46
C PHE A 155 -17.84 3.27 -8.16
N TYR A 156 -18.02 4.41 -7.55
CA TYR A 156 -18.84 5.49 -8.11
C TYR A 156 -18.03 6.28 -9.14
N SER A 157 -18.69 6.74 -10.20
CA SER A 157 -18.03 7.56 -11.22
C SER A 157 -18.27 9.05 -10.98
N LEU A 158 -17.21 9.84 -11.16
CA LEU A 158 -17.26 11.30 -11.19
C LEU A 158 -16.30 11.77 -12.28
N ASN A 159 -16.86 12.37 -13.34
CA ASN A 159 -16.13 12.69 -14.57
C ASN A 159 -15.44 11.44 -15.17
N SER A 160 -14.11 11.45 -15.30
CA SER A 160 -13.31 10.31 -15.79
C SER A 160 -12.74 9.42 -14.67
N ASP A 161 -13.01 9.76 -13.42
CA ASP A 161 -12.48 9.05 -12.27
C ASP A 161 -13.54 8.12 -11.65
N TYR A 162 -13.08 7.02 -11.08
CA TYR A 162 -13.87 6.15 -10.21
C TYR A 162 -13.40 6.35 -8.77
N TYR A 163 -14.33 6.44 -7.81
CA TYR A 163 -14.00 6.72 -6.44
C TYR A 163 -14.85 5.93 -5.45
N LEU A 164 -14.31 5.73 -4.25
CA LEU A 164 -14.98 5.14 -3.11
C LEU A 164 -14.47 5.81 -1.83
N TYR A 165 -15.38 6.34 -1.03
CA TYR A 165 -15.04 6.82 0.31
C TYR A 165 -15.34 5.73 1.34
N TYR A 166 -14.47 5.60 2.35
CA TYR A 166 -14.58 4.54 3.34
C TYR A 166 -14.09 4.96 4.72
N ASN A 167 -14.67 4.31 5.75
CA ASN A 167 -14.33 4.49 7.15
C ASN A 167 -14.34 3.13 7.85
N THR A 168 -13.29 2.35 7.65
CA THR A 168 -13.10 1.02 8.25
C THR A 168 -11.62 0.77 8.50
N ALA A 169 -11.32 -0.13 9.42
CA ALA A 169 -9.98 -0.67 9.67
C ALA A 169 -9.67 -1.91 8.82
N ASP A 170 -10.66 -2.44 8.09
CA ASP A 170 -10.49 -3.66 7.32
C ASP A 170 -9.49 -3.48 6.17
N LEU A 171 -8.84 -4.55 5.80
CA LEU A 171 -8.09 -4.65 4.56
C LEU A 171 -9.09 -4.66 3.39
N LEU A 172 -8.95 -3.71 2.48
CA LEU A 172 -9.80 -3.58 1.32
C LEU A 172 -9.17 -4.27 0.11
N LYS A 173 -9.89 -5.18 -0.51
CA LYS A 173 -9.50 -5.83 -1.75
C LYS A 173 -10.25 -5.18 -2.91
N ILE A 174 -9.50 -4.59 -3.85
CA ILE A 174 -10.05 -3.86 -4.98
C ILE A 174 -9.80 -4.66 -6.26
N SER A 175 -10.84 -4.86 -7.06
CA SER A 175 -10.75 -5.46 -8.38
C SER A 175 -10.87 -4.37 -9.45
N ILE A 176 -9.80 -4.19 -10.23
CA ILE A 176 -9.73 -3.24 -11.34
C ILE A 176 -9.96 -4.04 -12.61
N PRO A 177 -11.02 -3.77 -13.40
CA PRO A 177 -11.30 -4.51 -14.61
C PRO A 177 -10.25 -4.24 -15.69
N LEU A 178 -9.79 -5.28 -16.36
CA LEU A 178 -8.90 -5.17 -17.51
C LEU A 178 -9.69 -4.78 -18.77
N PRO A 179 -9.05 -4.22 -19.81
CA PRO A 179 -9.70 -3.87 -21.06
C PRO A 179 -10.47 -5.06 -21.66
N GLU A 180 -11.63 -4.78 -22.29
CA GLU A 180 -12.47 -5.77 -22.99
C GLU A 180 -13.01 -6.91 -22.11
N SER A 181 -13.22 -6.66 -20.82
CA SER A 181 -13.78 -7.63 -19.86
C SER A 181 -13.01 -8.95 -19.73
N GLN A 182 -11.70 -8.95 -19.92
CA GLN A 182 -10.86 -10.15 -19.92
C GLN A 182 -10.21 -10.43 -18.55
N GLY A 183 -10.88 -10.10 -17.48
CA GLY A 183 -10.39 -10.36 -16.12
C GLY A 183 -10.28 -9.10 -15.26
N PHE A 184 -9.64 -9.25 -14.13
CA PHE A 184 -9.45 -8.18 -13.15
C PHE A 184 -8.00 -8.17 -12.67
N LEU A 185 -7.48 -6.97 -12.45
CA LEU A 185 -6.27 -6.76 -11.69
C LEU A 185 -6.67 -6.56 -10.22
N THR A 186 -6.11 -7.35 -9.33
CA THR A 186 -6.37 -7.21 -7.89
C THR A 186 -5.40 -6.22 -7.27
N GLN A 187 -5.93 -5.30 -6.47
CA GLN A 187 -5.17 -4.38 -5.66
C GLN A 187 -5.65 -4.44 -4.22
N PHE A 188 -4.73 -4.35 -3.26
CA PHE A 188 -5.06 -4.25 -1.84
C PHE A 188 -4.88 -2.83 -1.33
N HIS A 189 -5.63 -2.49 -0.30
CA HIS A 189 -5.56 -1.22 0.36
C HIS A 189 -5.86 -1.38 1.86
N LEU A 190 -4.96 -0.90 2.71
CA LEU A 190 -5.12 -0.97 4.16
C LEU A 190 -6.06 0.14 4.66
N GLY A 191 -7.19 -0.22 5.23
CA GLY A 191 -8.19 0.69 5.71
C GLY A 191 -7.66 1.86 6.54
N ASN A 192 -7.48 1.69 7.85
CA ASN A 192 -7.11 2.80 8.74
C ASN A 192 -5.66 3.25 8.65
N THR A 193 -4.73 2.42 8.20
CA THR A 193 -3.30 2.76 8.09
C THR A 193 -2.95 3.46 6.77
N ALA A 194 -3.85 3.41 5.79
CA ALA A 194 -3.66 4.10 4.52
C ALA A 194 -3.71 5.63 4.68
N PRO A 195 -3.09 6.41 3.77
CA PRO A 195 -3.27 7.85 3.68
C PRO A 195 -4.76 8.24 3.58
N LEU A 196 -5.10 9.51 3.87
CA LEU A 196 -6.48 10.00 3.76
C LEU A 196 -7.05 9.83 2.35
N SER A 197 -6.19 9.91 1.34
CA SER A 197 -6.58 9.67 -0.05
C SER A 197 -5.48 8.91 -0.79
N THR A 198 -5.89 7.97 -1.64
CA THR A 198 -5.00 7.20 -2.51
C THR A 198 -5.54 7.23 -3.93
N ARG A 199 -4.67 7.51 -4.90
CA ARG A 199 -5.01 7.46 -6.32
C ARG A 199 -4.23 6.34 -7.00
N TYR A 200 -4.93 5.51 -7.75
CA TYR A 200 -4.36 4.57 -8.71
C TYR A 200 -4.61 5.06 -10.12
N GLN A 201 -3.56 5.12 -10.91
CA GLN A 201 -3.65 5.39 -12.34
C GLN A 201 -3.31 4.11 -13.09
N VAL A 202 -4.23 3.61 -13.90
CA VAL A 202 -4.06 2.39 -14.68
C VAL A 202 -4.05 2.76 -16.15
N ALA A 203 -2.93 2.49 -16.81
CA ALA A 203 -2.66 2.93 -18.17
C ALA A 203 -2.45 1.77 -19.14
N TRP A 204 -2.83 2.00 -20.40
CA TRP A 204 -2.70 1.13 -21.56
C TRP A 204 -2.45 1.94 -22.84
N PRO A 205 -1.46 1.62 -23.69
CA PRO A 205 -0.23 0.87 -23.44
C PRO A 205 0.77 1.68 -22.60
N GLU A 206 1.94 1.13 -22.32
CA GLU A 206 2.97 1.77 -21.50
C GLU A 206 3.46 3.10 -22.10
N ASN A 207 3.39 4.17 -21.31
CA ASN A 207 4.21 5.36 -21.46
C ASN A 207 5.39 5.29 -20.48
N ASN A 208 6.59 5.70 -20.92
CA ASN A 208 7.85 5.47 -20.17
C ASN A 208 7.97 6.19 -18.82
N ASP A 209 6.98 6.93 -18.38
CA ASP A 209 7.02 7.66 -17.11
C ASP A 209 6.51 6.78 -15.96
N PHE A 210 7.38 6.52 -14.99
CA PHE A 210 7.03 5.83 -13.75
C PHE A 210 6.56 6.86 -12.72
N TYR A 211 5.29 6.82 -12.39
CA TYR A 211 4.73 7.57 -11.26
C TYR A 211 4.42 6.60 -10.11
N GLU A 212 4.59 7.04 -8.88
CA GLU A 212 4.10 6.33 -7.71
C GLU A 212 2.59 6.06 -7.88
N ASN A 213 2.15 4.84 -7.56
CA ASN A 213 0.79 4.35 -7.77
C ASN A 213 0.32 4.26 -9.25
N SER A 214 1.24 4.22 -10.21
CA SER A 214 0.90 3.89 -11.60
C SER A 214 1.00 2.40 -11.86
N ILE A 215 -0.06 1.81 -12.41
CA ILE A 215 -0.10 0.44 -12.90
C ILE A 215 -0.13 0.49 -14.43
N LYS A 216 0.84 -0.14 -15.07
CA LYS A 216 0.96 -0.17 -16.53
C LYS A 216 0.75 -1.57 -17.06
N LEU A 217 0.04 -1.69 -18.16
CA LEU A 217 -0.26 -2.96 -18.84
C LEU A 217 0.48 -3.02 -20.17
N ASP A 218 0.93 -4.22 -20.60
CA ASP A 218 1.42 -4.46 -21.94
C ASP A 218 0.26 -4.73 -22.93
N GLU A 219 0.57 -4.92 -24.22
CA GLU A 219 -0.41 -5.22 -25.26
C GLU A 219 -1.18 -6.53 -25.02
N ASN A 220 -0.64 -7.45 -24.21
CA ASN A 220 -1.26 -8.70 -23.81
C ASN A 220 -1.99 -8.58 -22.46
N LYS A 221 -2.17 -7.35 -21.95
CA LYS A 221 -2.81 -7.04 -20.65
C LYS A 221 -2.05 -7.55 -19.43
N TRP A 222 -0.76 -7.85 -19.60
CA TRP A 222 0.12 -8.20 -18.49
C TRP A 222 0.60 -6.94 -17.77
N PRO A 223 0.50 -6.86 -16.45
CA PRO A 223 0.97 -5.69 -15.71
C PRO A 223 2.50 -5.62 -15.75
N LEU A 224 3.03 -4.59 -16.40
CA LEU A 224 4.46 -4.29 -16.40
C LEU A 224 4.91 -3.72 -15.06
N THR A 225 3.97 -3.17 -14.30
CA THR A 225 4.19 -2.66 -12.94
C THR A 225 3.02 -3.08 -12.06
N LEU A 226 3.32 -3.67 -10.91
CA LEU A 226 2.38 -3.90 -9.81
C LEU A 226 2.86 -3.10 -8.59
N ILE A 227 1.93 -2.65 -7.77
CA ILE A 227 2.26 -1.88 -6.57
C ILE A 227 1.94 -2.73 -5.35
N PRO A 228 2.96 -3.29 -4.67
CA PRO A 228 2.72 -3.95 -3.40
C PRO A 228 2.13 -2.98 -2.38
N THR A 229 1.09 -3.39 -1.70
CA THR A 229 0.57 -2.64 -0.56
C THR A 229 1.39 -3.00 0.68
N THR A 230 2.11 -2.04 1.26
CA THR A 230 2.76 -2.24 2.57
C THR A 230 1.68 -2.45 3.62
N VAL A 231 1.73 -3.58 4.30
CA VAL A 231 0.75 -3.97 5.32
C VAL A 231 1.22 -3.51 6.69
N SER A 232 2.48 -3.84 7.03
CA SER A 232 3.06 -3.48 8.31
C SER A 232 4.57 -3.26 8.21
N HIS A 233 5.11 -2.55 9.18
CA HIS A 233 6.55 -2.55 9.44
C HIS A 233 6.85 -3.65 10.45
N LEU A 234 7.93 -4.38 10.22
CA LEU A 234 8.38 -5.43 11.11
C LEU A 234 9.16 -4.85 12.31
N GLU A 235 9.27 -5.62 13.37
CA GLU A 235 10.11 -5.30 14.52
C GLU A 235 11.60 -5.24 14.15
N GLU A 236 12.41 -4.54 14.96
CA GLU A 236 13.87 -4.46 14.75
C GLU A 236 14.57 -5.83 14.77
N SER A 237 14.02 -6.81 15.46
CA SER A 237 14.47 -8.20 15.45
C SER A 237 14.40 -8.86 14.06
N GLN A 238 13.67 -8.25 13.12
CA GLN A 238 13.45 -8.70 11.75
C GLN A 238 14.13 -7.77 10.73
N ASN A 239 15.19 -7.05 11.13
CA ASN A 239 15.89 -6.12 10.24
C ASN A 239 16.50 -6.82 9.01
N GLU A 240 16.84 -8.09 9.14
CA GLU A 240 17.41 -8.94 8.09
C GLU A 240 16.45 -10.10 7.75
N THR A 241 15.13 -9.77 7.70
CA THR A 241 14.10 -10.75 7.31
C THR A 241 14.40 -11.31 5.92
N SER A 242 14.44 -12.63 5.81
CA SER A 242 14.70 -13.38 4.57
C SER A 242 13.49 -14.26 4.22
N GLY A 243 13.67 -15.52 3.88
CA GLY A 243 12.62 -16.43 3.41
C GLY A 243 11.29 -16.36 4.18
N LEU A 244 10.19 -16.48 3.44
CA LEU A 244 8.82 -16.51 3.96
C LEU A 244 8.13 -17.86 3.69
N ALA A 245 7.21 -18.25 4.58
CA ALA A 245 6.31 -19.38 4.34
C ALA A 245 4.91 -19.11 4.93
N TRP A 246 3.85 -19.41 4.18
CA TRP A 246 2.47 -19.34 4.65
C TRP A 246 1.97 -20.76 5.01
N ILE A 247 1.86 -21.05 6.30
CA ILE A 247 1.55 -22.40 6.80
C ILE A 247 0.36 -22.35 7.75
N ALA A 248 -0.70 -23.08 7.44
CA ALA A 248 -1.87 -23.24 8.30
C ALA A 248 -2.46 -21.91 8.81
N GLY A 249 -2.48 -20.89 7.95
CA GLY A 249 -3.01 -19.56 8.28
C GLY A 249 -2.05 -18.63 9.04
N ASN A 250 -0.76 -18.99 9.12
CA ASN A 250 0.27 -18.21 9.80
C ASN A 250 1.42 -17.89 8.84
N LEU A 251 1.98 -16.69 8.97
CA LEU A 251 3.19 -16.29 8.26
C LEU A 251 4.42 -16.60 9.12
N PHE A 252 5.37 -17.31 8.52
CA PHE A 252 6.67 -17.60 9.12
C PHE A 252 7.76 -16.91 8.32
N SER A 253 8.79 -16.44 9.04
CA SER A 253 9.98 -15.84 8.47
C SER A 253 11.23 -16.35 9.18
N ILE A 254 12.37 -16.19 8.55
CA ILE A 254 13.71 -16.36 9.11
C ILE A 254 14.48 -15.06 8.94
N ASN A 255 15.57 -14.89 9.69
CA ASN A 255 16.58 -13.87 9.40
C ASN A 255 17.76 -14.49 8.65
N ASP A 256 18.40 -13.67 7.83
CA ASP A 256 19.62 -13.96 7.09
C ASP A 256 20.78 -14.41 8.01
N GLY A 257 21.93 -14.68 7.45
CA GLY A 257 23.14 -15.19 8.11
C GLY A 257 23.60 -14.45 9.35
N GLU A 258 24.36 -15.14 10.22
CA GLU A 258 24.89 -14.62 11.47
C GLU A 258 23.84 -14.23 12.53
N ASN A 259 22.55 -14.43 12.29
CA ASN A 259 21.46 -14.27 13.24
C ASN A 259 21.19 -15.55 14.06
N THR A 260 20.18 -15.51 14.91
CA THR A 260 19.76 -16.69 15.70
C THR A 260 19.21 -17.80 14.81
N ASN A 261 19.31 -19.05 15.27
CA ASN A 261 18.75 -20.22 14.60
C ASN A 261 17.24 -20.37 14.91
N GLU A 262 16.47 -19.31 14.66
CA GLU A 262 15.05 -19.22 14.99
C GLU A 262 14.19 -19.01 13.74
N ILE A 263 13.00 -19.63 13.77
CA ILE A 263 11.90 -19.36 12.84
C ILE A 263 10.92 -18.45 13.58
N HIS A 264 10.55 -17.33 12.98
CA HIS A 264 9.65 -16.34 13.57
C HIS A 264 8.24 -16.46 12.97
N GLN A 265 7.25 -16.69 13.81
CA GLN A 265 5.85 -16.54 13.44
C GLN A 265 5.48 -15.05 13.57
N ILE A 266 5.06 -14.45 12.50
CA ILE A 266 4.75 -13.01 12.40
C ILE A 266 3.25 -12.81 12.21
N ASP A 267 2.67 -11.86 12.93
CA ASP A 267 1.37 -11.28 12.53
C ASP A 267 1.60 -10.30 11.37
N PRO A 268 1.23 -10.63 10.13
CA PRO A 268 1.53 -9.78 8.99
C PRO A 268 0.82 -8.43 9.03
N PHE A 269 -0.25 -8.27 9.82
CA PHE A 269 -1.02 -7.03 9.91
C PHE A 269 -0.47 -6.05 10.93
N SER A 270 0.12 -6.53 12.03
CA SER A 270 0.78 -5.68 13.03
C SER A 270 2.30 -5.58 12.79
N GLY A 271 2.91 -6.58 12.19
CA GLY A 271 4.36 -6.72 12.03
C GLY A 271 5.06 -7.28 13.27
N GLU A 272 4.29 -7.67 14.30
CA GLU A 272 4.82 -8.19 15.56
C GLU A 272 5.23 -9.67 15.42
N VAL A 273 6.32 -10.03 16.08
CA VAL A 273 6.73 -11.42 16.24
C VAL A 273 5.85 -12.06 17.32
N VAL A 274 4.94 -12.91 16.88
CA VAL A 274 4.01 -13.62 17.77
C VAL A 274 4.73 -14.71 18.57
N ARG A 275 5.70 -15.38 17.93
CA ARG A 275 6.47 -16.48 18.52
C ARG A 275 7.78 -16.69 17.78
N SER A 276 8.86 -16.96 18.52
CA SER A 276 10.14 -17.44 17.99
C SER A 276 10.29 -18.92 18.31
N ILE A 277 10.68 -19.72 17.34
CA ILE A 277 10.84 -21.17 17.44
C ILE A 277 12.28 -21.52 17.16
N GLU A 278 13.00 -22.02 18.16
CA GLU A 278 14.39 -22.44 18.02
C GLU A 278 14.50 -23.74 17.21
N VAL A 279 15.40 -23.80 16.24
CA VAL A 279 15.82 -25.04 15.59
C VAL A 279 17.06 -25.56 16.32
N ALA A 280 16.84 -26.30 17.41
CA ALA A 280 17.81 -26.59 18.46
C ALA A 280 19.12 -27.29 18.00
N ASN A 281 19.11 -27.97 16.86
CA ASN A 281 20.27 -28.66 16.29
C ASN A 281 20.74 -28.08 14.95
N ALA A 282 20.34 -26.84 14.66
CA ALA A 282 20.79 -26.06 13.50
C ALA A 282 21.71 -24.91 13.91
N THR A 283 22.43 -24.38 12.97
CA THR A 283 23.18 -23.12 13.08
C THR A 283 22.75 -22.25 11.90
N ASN A 284 22.45 -21.01 12.16
CA ASN A 284 22.29 -20.03 11.09
C ASN A 284 23.69 -19.53 10.69
N VAL A 285 24.22 -20.10 9.61
CA VAL A 285 25.48 -19.63 9.00
C VAL A 285 25.17 -18.58 7.94
N ASP A 286 24.17 -18.88 7.10
CA ASP A 286 23.72 -18.00 6.01
C ASP A 286 22.35 -18.51 5.52
N TRP A 287 21.30 -18.28 6.35
CA TRP A 287 19.94 -18.70 6.03
C TRP A 287 19.30 -17.71 5.05
N GLU A 288 18.78 -18.23 3.93
CA GLU A 288 18.29 -17.39 2.84
C GLU A 288 16.79 -17.58 2.59
N ASP A 289 16.31 -18.81 2.42
CA ASP A 289 14.93 -19.02 1.97
C ASP A 289 14.22 -20.19 2.70
N LEU A 290 12.89 -20.17 2.60
CA LEU A 290 11.99 -21.20 3.13
C LEU A 290 11.22 -21.87 1.99
N ALA A 291 11.16 -23.20 2.00
CA ALA A 291 10.26 -23.96 1.16
C ALA A 291 9.40 -24.91 1.99
N GLN A 292 8.23 -25.31 1.50
CA GLN A 292 7.34 -26.17 2.24
C GLN A 292 6.76 -27.32 1.42
N SER A 293 6.58 -28.46 2.07
CA SER A 293 5.70 -29.54 1.63
C SER A 293 4.42 -29.54 2.49
N SER A 294 3.54 -30.47 2.26
CA SER A 294 2.35 -30.67 3.13
C SER A 294 2.68 -31.04 4.58
N THR A 295 3.92 -31.50 4.86
CA THR A 295 4.32 -32.04 6.17
C THR A 295 5.59 -31.42 6.75
N HIS A 296 6.43 -30.80 5.94
CA HIS A 296 7.73 -30.28 6.38
C HIS A 296 7.95 -28.85 5.86
N LEU A 297 8.62 -28.08 6.68
CA LEU A 297 9.27 -26.82 6.31
C LEU A 297 10.76 -27.11 6.09
N PHE A 298 11.33 -26.52 5.05
CA PHE A 298 12.74 -26.59 4.71
C PHE A 298 13.35 -25.20 4.86
N ILE A 299 14.52 -25.12 5.52
CA ILE A 299 15.26 -23.88 5.75
C ILE A 299 16.58 -24.01 5.01
N GLY A 300 16.83 -23.10 4.08
CA GLY A 300 18.04 -23.09 3.28
C GLY A 300 19.20 -22.36 3.98
N ASP A 301 20.19 -23.10 4.50
CA ASP A 301 21.46 -22.60 5.02
C ASP A 301 22.51 -22.73 3.91
N PHE A 302 22.38 -21.86 2.90
CA PHE A 302 23.11 -22.06 1.65
C PHE A 302 23.60 -20.75 0.98
N GLY A 303 23.37 -19.60 1.58
CA GLY A 303 23.99 -18.34 1.15
C GLY A 303 25.50 -18.48 1.12
N ASN A 304 26.15 -17.84 0.17
CA ASN A 304 27.57 -18.04 -0.08
C ASN A 304 28.19 -16.84 -0.79
N ASN A 305 27.92 -15.65 -0.31
CA ASN A 305 28.38 -14.38 -0.88
C ASN A 305 29.89 -14.35 -1.24
N MET A 306 30.71 -15.07 -0.46
CA MET A 306 32.15 -15.20 -0.70
C MET A 306 32.53 -16.30 -1.69
N GLY A 307 31.61 -17.16 -2.10
CA GLY A 307 31.87 -18.28 -3.02
C GLY A 307 32.75 -19.39 -2.45
N ASN A 308 32.98 -19.45 -1.16
CA ASN A 308 33.97 -20.34 -0.53
C ASN A 308 33.38 -21.39 0.42
N ARG A 309 32.06 -21.41 0.64
CA ARG A 309 31.39 -22.36 1.54
C ARG A 309 31.45 -23.80 0.97
N LYS A 310 31.64 -24.77 1.90
CA LYS A 310 31.68 -26.22 1.64
C LYS A 310 30.71 -27.00 2.51
N ASP A 311 29.94 -26.29 3.30
CA ASP A 311 29.03 -26.80 4.33
C ASP A 311 27.56 -26.49 4.03
N LEU A 312 27.25 -26.17 2.77
CA LEU A 312 25.89 -25.85 2.31
C LEU A 312 24.91 -26.93 2.76
N SER A 313 23.80 -26.51 3.31
CA SER A 313 22.83 -27.42 3.90
C SER A 313 21.39 -26.89 3.88
N ILE A 314 20.45 -27.81 4.07
CA ILE A 314 19.05 -27.50 4.24
C ILE A 314 18.57 -28.22 5.51
N TYR A 315 17.86 -27.51 6.38
CA TYR A 315 17.25 -28.07 7.58
C TYR A 315 15.79 -28.37 7.33
N LYS A 316 15.39 -29.65 7.54
CA LYS A 316 14.02 -30.16 7.34
C LYS A 316 13.34 -30.31 8.68
N VAL A 317 12.25 -29.58 8.92
CA VAL A 317 11.50 -29.50 10.18
C VAL A 317 10.07 -29.99 9.96
N LEU A 318 9.50 -30.77 10.89
CA LEU A 318 8.08 -31.15 10.85
C LEU A 318 7.18 -29.93 11.11
N ILE A 319 6.22 -29.68 10.23
CA ILE A 319 5.22 -28.61 10.39
C ILE A 319 4.39 -28.83 11.66
N SER A 320 4.08 -30.08 12.01
CA SER A 320 3.34 -30.38 13.26
C SER A 320 4.10 -29.90 14.50
N ASP A 321 5.43 -30.01 14.50
CA ASP A 321 6.26 -29.55 15.61
C ASP A 321 6.39 -28.03 15.59
N LEU A 322 6.65 -27.43 14.42
CA LEU A 322 6.69 -25.99 14.21
C LEU A 322 5.43 -25.28 14.75
N LEU A 323 4.25 -25.86 14.52
CA LEU A 323 2.99 -25.25 14.95
C LEU A 323 2.73 -25.38 16.47
N ASN A 324 3.36 -26.34 17.17
CA ASN A 324 3.00 -26.69 18.54
C ASN A 324 4.15 -26.58 19.56
N GLN A 325 5.40 -26.31 19.14
CA GLN A 325 6.58 -26.30 20.01
C GLN A 325 7.38 -25.02 19.80
N ASP A 326 8.02 -24.52 20.88
CA ASP A 326 8.90 -23.36 20.83
C ASP A 326 10.37 -23.73 20.52
N ALA A 327 10.68 -25.04 20.49
CA ALA A 327 11.96 -25.58 20.03
C ALA A 327 11.71 -26.86 19.24
N VAL A 328 12.31 -26.96 18.06
CA VAL A 328 12.15 -28.10 17.15
C VAL A 328 13.49 -28.73 16.79
N GLN A 329 13.45 -29.98 16.30
CA GLN A 329 14.61 -30.68 15.76
C GLN A 329 14.51 -30.76 14.24
N ALA A 330 15.61 -30.56 13.56
CA ALA A 330 15.69 -30.67 12.12
C ALA A 330 16.47 -31.90 11.65
N GLU A 331 16.09 -32.45 10.53
CA GLU A 331 16.94 -33.32 9.73
C GLU A 331 17.82 -32.47 8.82
N LYS A 332 19.11 -32.81 8.71
CA LYS A 332 20.06 -32.07 7.86
C LYS A 332 20.24 -32.77 6.52
N ILE A 333 20.12 -31.98 5.45
CA ILE A 333 20.42 -32.32 4.07
C ILE A 333 21.64 -31.50 3.68
N SER A 334 22.79 -32.13 3.44
CA SER A 334 24.01 -31.44 3.03
C SER A 334 24.21 -31.58 1.53
N PHE A 335 24.74 -30.55 0.88
CA PHE A 335 24.98 -30.62 -0.56
C PHE A 335 26.19 -29.82 -1.02
N ASN A 336 26.60 -30.08 -2.25
CA ASN A 336 27.59 -29.31 -2.99
C ASN A 336 27.18 -29.18 -4.45
N TYR A 337 27.71 -28.17 -5.15
CA TYR A 337 27.51 -28.02 -6.60
C TYR A 337 28.48 -28.91 -7.38
N PRO A 338 28.04 -29.57 -8.48
CA PRO A 338 28.89 -30.44 -9.29
C PRO A 338 29.98 -29.67 -10.05
N ASN A 339 29.74 -28.43 -10.34
CA ASN A 339 30.57 -27.55 -11.18
C ASN A 339 31.38 -26.51 -10.39
N GLN A 340 31.24 -26.42 -9.07
CA GLN A 340 32.06 -25.55 -8.23
C GLN A 340 33.40 -26.24 -7.91
N THR A 341 34.49 -25.76 -8.51
CA THR A 341 35.82 -26.32 -8.33
C THR A 341 36.81 -25.39 -7.65
N ASP A 342 36.53 -24.08 -7.64
CA ASP A 342 37.27 -23.06 -6.93
C ASP A 342 36.50 -22.58 -5.73
N PHE A 343 37.13 -22.63 -4.57
CA PHE A 343 36.58 -22.16 -3.28
C PHE A 343 37.44 -21.03 -2.70
N SER A 344 38.25 -20.36 -3.54
CA SER A 344 38.93 -19.16 -3.13
C SER A 344 37.91 -18.03 -2.87
N PRO A 345 38.02 -17.31 -1.74
CA PRO A 345 37.08 -16.21 -1.47
C PRO A 345 37.06 -15.18 -2.63
N ASN A 346 35.88 -14.91 -3.14
CA ASN A 346 35.68 -14.01 -4.30
C ASN A 346 34.34 -13.29 -4.16
N ASN A 347 34.26 -12.34 -3.22
CA ASN A 347 33.04 -11.69 -2.78
C ASN A 347 32.19 -11.16 -3.96
N MET A 348 30.95 -11.64 -4.06
CA MET A 348 29.95 -11.23 -5.06
C MET A 348 30.47 -11.26 -6.51
N ASN A 349 31.36 -12.20 -6.83
CA ASN A 349 31.96 -12.34 -8.15
C ASN A 349 32.11 -13.82 -8.56
N HIS A 350 31.03 -14.56 -8.42
CA HIS A 350 30.87 -15.98 -8.77
C HIS A 350 29.40 -16.30 -9.00
N GLU A 351 29.07 -17.59 -9.29
CA GLU A 351 27.73 -18.06 -9.65
C GLU A 351 27.18 -19.11 -8.65
N PHE A 352 27.75 -19.23 -7.43
CA PHE A 352 27.42 -20.30 -6.47
C PHE A 352 26.88 -19.76 -5.16
N ASP A 353 26.04 -18.73 -5.26
CA ASP A 353 25.33 -18.14 -4.14
C ASP A 353 23.85 -18.54 -4.23
N CYS A 354 23.39 -19.47 -3.42
CA CYS A 354 21.99 -19.89 -3.44
C CYS A 354 21.16 -18.94 -2.58
N GLU A 355 20.04 -18.50 -3.12
CA GLU A 355 19.20 -17.51 -2.45
C GLU A 355 17.72 -17.90 -2.42
N ALA A 356 17.34 -18.93 -3.21
CA ALA A 356 15.95 -19.30 -3.32
C ALA A 356 15.75 -20.81 -3.47
N MET A 357 14.65 -21.30 -2.91
CA MET A 357 14.33 -22.73 -2.91
C MET A 357 12.83 -22.96 -2.96
N VAL A 358 12.39 -23.97 -3.74
CA VAL A 358 11.02 -24.47 -3.70
C VAL A 358 10.99 -26.00 -3.59
N PHE A 359 9.91 -26.53 -3.01
CA PHE A 359 9.69 -27.97 -2.92
C PHE A 359 8.67 -28.42 -3.95
N GLN A 360 9.01 -29.48 -4.72
CA GLN A 360 8.05 -30.17 -5.60
C GLN A 360 8.42 -31.63 -5.79
N ASN A 361 7.43 -32.53 -5.74
CA ASN A 361 7.59 -33.96 -6.06
C ASN A 361 8.75 -34.65 -5.31
N ASP A 362 8.83 -34.45 -4.00
CA ASP A 362 9.88 -34.99 -3.11
C ASP A 362 11.31 -34.50 -3.44
N LYS A 363 11.41 -33.39 -4.16
CA LYS A 363 12.67 -32.73 -4.52
C LYS A 363 12.69 -31.28 -4.05
N LEU A 364 13.88 -30.80 -3.78
CA LEU A 364 14.19 -29.40 -3.54
C LEU A 364 14.83 -28.82 -4.77
N HIS A 365 14.22 -27.80 -5.33
CA HIS A 365 14.72 -27.05 -6.45
C HIS A 365 15.38 -25.78 -5.92
N LEU A 366 16.65 -25.58 -6.25
CA LEU A 366 17.50 -24.50 -5.78
C LEU A 366 17.78 -23.53 -6.92
N PHE A 367 17.78 -22.24 -6.62
CA PHE A 367 18.03 -21.19 -7.58
C PHE A 367 19.13 -20.26 -7.04
N THR A 368 20.19 -20.05 -7.84
CA THR A 368 21.34 -19.25 -7.43
C THR A 368 21.18 -17.77 -7.80
N LYS A 369 21.78 -16.90 -7.00
CA LYS A 369 22.00 -15.49 -7.30
C LYS A 369 23.32 -15.36 -8.03
N ASN A 370 23.27 -15.39 -9.35
CA ASN A 370 24.48 -15.34 -10.16
C ASN A 370 25.03 -13.91 -10.26
N TRP A 371 26.02 -13.61 -9.45
CA TRP A 371 26.56 -12.26 -9.31
C TRP A 371 27.21 -11.69 -10.57
N VAL A 372 27.77 -12.52 -11.42
CA VAL A 372 28.51 -12.10 -12.64
C VAL A 372 27.59 -12.05 -13.85
N SER A 373 26.81 -13.09 -14.07
CA SER A 373 25.94 -13.21 -15.25
C SER A 373 24.58 -12.52 -15.08
N GLU A 374 24.19 -12.17 -13.85
CA GLU A 374 22.83 -11.66 -13.52
C GLU A 374 21.72 -12.59 -14.06
N SER A 375 21.96 -13.90 -13.98
CA SER A 375 21.05 -14.99 -14.29
C SER A 375 20.78 -15.83 -13.05
N THR A 376 20.11 -16.94 -13.15
CA THR A 376 20.02 -17.94 -12.08
C THR A 376 20.27 -19.34 -12.63
N ASP A 377 21.07 -20.13 -11.95
CA ASP A 377 21.24 -21.55 -12.21
C ASP A 377 20.23 -22.33 -11.37
N HIS A 378 19.55 -23.25 -12.03
CA HIS A 378 18.58 -24.13 -11.42
C HIS A 378 19.18 -25.49 -11.15
N TYR A 379 19.23 -25.87 -9.88
CA TYR A 379 19.69 -27.18 -9.41
C TYR A 379 18.56 -27.92 -8.72
N VAL A 380 18.71 -29.24 -8.59
CA VAL A 380 17.76 -30.08 -7.86
C VAL A 380 18.48 -31.12 -7.02
N LEU A 381 17.88 -31.45 -5.87
CA LEU A 381 18.32 -32.53 -4.99
C LEU A 381 17.15 -33.20 -4.26
N PRO A 382 17.30 -34.43 -3.72
CA PRO A 382 16.28 -35.07 -2.93
C PRO A 382 15.97 -34.32 -1.63
N SER A 383 14.71 -34.32 -1.21
CA SER A 383 14.25 -33.68 0.05
C SER A 383 14.46 -34.54 1.31
N GLU A 384 15.15 -35.66 1.19
CA GLU A 384 15.44 -36.58 2.31
C GLU A 384 16.81 -36.29 2.93
N LYS A 385 16.94 -36.55 4.23
CA LYS A 385 18.20 -36.46 4.97
C LYS A 385 19.32 -37.20 4.27
N GLY A 386 20.45 -36.52 4.04
CA GLY A 386 21.58 -37.12 3.35
C GLY A 386 22.68 -36.15 2.98
N ASN A 387 23.63 -36.61 2.16
CA ASN A 387 24.68 -35.80 1.56
C ASN A 387 24.60 -35.99 0.04
N TYR A 388 24.42 -34.91 -0.68
CA TYR A 388 24.16 -34.94 -2.12
C TYR A 388 25.09 -34.05 -2.91
N THR A 389 25.30 -34.39 -4.16
CA THR A 389 25.76 -33.44 -5.17
C THR A 389 24.51 -33.00 -5.92
N ALA A 390 24.20 -31.71 -5.91
CA ALA A 390 23.03 -31.17 -6.58
C ALA A 390 23.15 -31.40 -8.09
N GLU A 391 22.05 -31.75 -8.73
CA GLU A 391 22.00 -31.94 -10.18
C GLU A 391 21.72 -30.56 -10.83
N PHE A 392 22.58 -30.12 -11.73
CA PHE A 392 22.33 -28.92 -12.55
C PHE A 392 21.30 -29.23 -13.63
N LEU A 393 20.26 -28.43 -13.75
CA LEU A 393 19.18 -28.60 -14.70
C LEU A 393 19.29 -27.61 -15.87
N GLU A 394 19.35 -26.32 -15.57
CA GLU A 394 19.31 -25.25 -16.58
C GLU A 394 19.81 -23.92 -16.02
N ASN A 395 20.08 -22.97 -16.90
CA ASN A 395 20.28 -21.55 -16.56
C ASN A 395 19.09 -20.74 -17.05
N LEU A 396 18.54 -19.91 -16.18
CA LEU A 396 17.43 -19.00 -16.49
C LEU A 396 17.95 -17.56 -16.63
N PRO A 397 17.81 -16.94 -17.81
CA PRO A 397 18.36 -15.61 -18.08
C PRO A 397 17.44 -14.49 -17.54
N LEU A 398 17.37 -14.33 -16.21
CA LEU A 398 16.49 -13.36 -15.56
C LEU A 398 16.86 -11.90 -15.84
N THR A 399 18.14 -11.60 -16.04
CA THR A 399 18.70 -10.24 -16.08
C THR A 399 18.48 -9.49 -14.76
N GLY A 400 18.78 -10.15 -13.66
CA GLY A 400 18.65 -9.63 -12.30
C GLY A 400 19.25 -10.58 -11.27
N LEU A 401 19.40 -10.11 -10.06
CA LEU A 401 19.89 -10.86 -8.91
C LEU A 401 18.70 -11.42 -8.14
N LEU A 402 18.60 -12.73 -8.06
CA LEU A 402 17.54 -13.45 -7.36
C LEU A 402 17.72 -13.34 -5.85
N THR A 403 16.61 -13.30 -5.11
CA THR A 403 16.61 -13.29 -3.64
C THR A 403 15.59 -14.24 -3.01
N ALA A 404 14.54 -14.61 -3.72
CA ALA A 404 13.53 -15.54 -3.20
C ALA A 404 12.75 -16.25 -4.30
N ALA A 405 12.11 -17.36 -3.94
CA ALA A 405 11.16 -18.08 -4.79
C ALA A 405 10.01 -18.68 -3.99
N ASP A 406 8.84 -18.81 -4.62
CA ASP A 406 7.80 -19.69 -4.08
C ASP A 406 7.00 -20.35 -5.21
N LEU A 407 6.39 -21.47 -4.90
CA LEU A 407 5.60 -22.30 -5.78
C LEU A 407 4.16 -22.39 -5.25
N ASP A 408 3.19 -21.90 -6.02
CA ASP A 408 1.78 -22.04 -5.63
C ASP A 408 1.38 -23.52 -5.56
N PRO A 409 1.02 -24.03 -4.39
CA PRO A 409 0.68 -25.44 -4.24
C PRO A 409 -0.63 -25.85 -4.95
N VAL A 410 -1.44 -24.87 -5.39
CA VAL A 410 -2.72 -25.12 -6.06
C VAL A 410 -2.56 -25.10 -7.57
N SER A 411 -1.96 -24.05 -8.13
CA SER A 411 -1.79 -23.91 -9.58
C SER A 411 -0.48 -24.51 -10.11
N GLY A 412 0.51 -24.71 -9.23
CA GLY A 412 1.87 -25.12 -9.61
C GLY A 412 2.70 -24.00 -10.21
N GLN A 413 2.26 -22.76 -10.09
CA GLN A 413 2.93 -21.58 -10.63
C GLN A 413 4.19 -21.26 -9.83
N LEU A 414 5.30 -21.01 -10.52
CA LEU A 414 6.56 -20.59 -9.91
C LEU A 414 6.72 -19.08 -10.04
N ILE A 415 7.01 -18.42 -8.91
CA ILE A 415 7.42 -17.02 -8.88
C ILE A 415 8.85 -16.95 -8.34
N LEU A 416 9.69 -16.18 -9.05
CA LEU A 416 10.99 -15.78 -8.58
C LEU A 416 10.97 -14.30 -8.29
N MET A 417 11.66 -13.86 -7.24
CA MET A 417 11.77 -12.46 -6.84
C MET A 417 13.22 -12.03 -6.73
N GLY A 418 13.48 -10.75 -6.96
CA GLY A 418 14.81 -10.18 -6.82
C GLY A 418 14.91 -8.76 -7.34
N PHE A 419 16.11 -8.31 -7.65
CA PHE A 419 16.34 -6.94 -8.10
C PHE A 419 17.34 -6.87 -9.25
N ARG A 420 17.28 -5.76 -10.00
CA ARG A 420 18.20 -5.47 -11.11
C ARG A 420 19.14 -4.34 -10.75
N ARG A 421 20.41 -4.49 -11.08
CA ARG A 421 21.41 -3.43 -10.99
C ARG A 421 21.41 -2.64 -12.31
N LEU A 422 20.99 -1.39 -12.28
CA LEU A 422 20.91 -0.52 -13.45
C LEU A 422 21.94 0.61 -13.38
N GLY A 423 23.23 0.27 -13.33
CA GLY A 423 24.31 1.26 -13.32
C GLY A 423 24.17 2.27 -12.17
N SER A 424 23.91 3.56 -12.45
CA SER A 424 23.71 4.62 -11.46
C SER A 424 22.25 4.83 -11.06
N ASN A 425 21.32 4.07 -11.60
CA ASN A 425 19.89 4.18 -11.28
C ASN A 425 19.54 3.41 -10.00
N PRO A 426 18.43 3.77 -9.32
CA PRO A 426 17.94 2.99 -8.20
C PRO A 426 17.72 1.52 -8.60
N LEU A 427 18.03 0.62 -7.67
CA LEU A 427 17.84 -0.82 -7.88
C LEU A 427 16.35 -1.12 -8.02
N GLU A 428 15.94 -1.68 -9.15
CA GLU A 428 14.54 -2.05 -9.42
C GLU A 428 14.23 -3.43 -8.88
N GLN A 429 13.08 -3.57 -8.21
CA GLN A 429 12.58 -4.84 -7.70
C GLN A 429 11.66 -5.49 -8.73
N TRP A 430 11.83 -6.79 -8.95
CA TRP A 430 11.12 -7.53 -9.99
C TRP A 430 10.57 -8.86 -9.50
N LEU A 431 9.45 -9.28 -10.10
CA LEU A 431 8.91 -10.63 -10.06
C LEU A 431 9.04 -11.24 -11.45
N TRP A 432 9.46 -12.50 -11.51
CA TRP A 432 9.47 -13.33 -12.72
C TRP A 432 8.51 -14.49 -12.52
N PHE A 433 7.58 -14.64 -13.43
CA PHE A 433 6.49 -15.60 -13.35
C PHE A 433 6.68 -16.68 -14.41
N TYR A 434 6.59 -17.92 -13.98
CA TYR A 434 6.60 -19.09 -14.83
C TYR A 434 5.31 -19.89 -14.64
N ARG A 435 4.89 -20.60 -15.70
CA ARG A 435 3.66 -21.40 -15.66
C ARG A 435 3.73 -22.52 -14.60
N GLY A 436 4.91 -23.02 -14.34
CA GLY A 436 5.15 -24.09 -13.38
C GLY A 436 6.57 -24.61 -13.39
N LEU A 437 6.74 -25.70 -12.70
CA LEU A 437 7.98 -26.40 -12.54
C LEU A 437 7.78 -27.86 -12.94
N SER A 438 8.75 -28.48 -13.60
CA SER A 438 8.82 -29.92 -13.83
C SER A 438 10.02 -30.49 -13.10
N GLU A 439 10.21 -31.79 -13.17
CA GLU A 439 11.36 -32.46 -12.55
C GLU A 439 12.71 -32.01 -13.12
N THR A 440 12.72 -31.45 -14.32
CA THR A 440 13.96 -31.16 -15.08
C THR A 440 14.09 -29.74 -15.59
N HIS A 441 13.04 -28.93 -15.57
CA HIS A 441 13.09 -27.55 -16.07
C HIS A 441 11.88 -26.74 -15.59
N VAL A 442 12.05 -25.42 -15.64
CA VAL A 442 10.98 -24.45 -15.43
C VAL A 442 10.10 -24.39 -16.67
N GLN A 443 8.78 -24.31 -16.52
CA GLN A 443 7.82 -24.42 -17.62
C GLN A 443 7.28 -23.07 -18.06
N GLY A 444 7.19 -22.91 -19.37
CA GLY A 444 6.58 -21.76 -20.04
C GLY A 444 7.55 -20.60 -20.26
N GLU A 445 7.05 -19.59 -20.97
CA GLU A 445 7.79 -18.34 -21.16
C GLU A 445 7.72 -17.50 -19.89
N VAL A 446 8.81 -16.81 -19.57
CA VAL A 446 8.87 -15.90 -18.44
C VAL A 446 8.03 -14.66 -18.71
N ARG A 447 7.18 -14.32 -17.75
CA ARG A 447 6.56 -13.00 -17.65
C ARG A 447 7.18 -12.27 -16.47
N LYS A 448 7.35 -10.96 -16.59
CA LYS A 448 8.00 -10.18 -15.56
C LYS A 448 7.23 -8.91 -15.25
N THR A 449 7.30 -8.50 -13.98
CA THR A 449 6.61 -7.33 -13.48
C THR A 449 7.51 -6.60 -12.51
N LYS A 450 7.61 -5.29 -12.65
CA LYS A 450 8.30 -4.43 -11.68
C LYS A 450 7.38 -4.19 -10.47
N ILE A 451 7.94 -4.30 -9.26
CA ILE A 451 7.17 -4.08 -8.02
C ILE A 451 7.67 -2.90 -7.19
N GLY A 452 8.73 -2.23 -7.61
CA GLY A 452 9.24 -1.06 -6.90
C GLY A 452 10.71 -0.80 -7.14
N ILE A 453 11.28 -0.03 -6.22
CA ILE A 453 12.70 0.25 -6.13
C ILE A 453 13.16 0.13 -4.68
N ILE A 454 14.39 -0.35 -4.46
CA ILE A 454 14.95 -0.57 -3.12
C ILE A 454 14.86 0.66 -2.21
N PRO A 455 15.19 1.88 -2.64
CA PRO A 455 15.08 3.07 -1.79
C PRO A 455 13.69 3.36 -1.24
N HIS A 456 12.64 2.75 -1.78
CA HIS A 456 11.28 2.94 -1.29
C HIS A 456 10.77 1.78 -0.43
N ARG A 457 11.33 0.58 -0.61
CA ARG A 457 10.77 -0.64 -0.02
C ARG A 457 11.76 -1.52 0.72
N GLY A 458 13.04 -1.18 0.79
CA GLY A 458 14.09 -2.07 1.29
C GLY A 458 14.50 -3.14 0.27
N PHE A 459 15.37 -4.06 0.65
CA PHE A 459 15.72 -5.20 -0.19
C PHE A 459 14.61 -6.26 -0.13
N PRO A 460 14.11 -6.77 -1.27
CA PRO A 460 13.10 -7.81 -1.28
C PRO A 460 13.75 -9.16 -1.05
N GLU A 461 13.47 -9.81 0.07
CA GLU A 461 14.18 -11.04 0.48
C GLU A 461 13.26 -12.24 0.74
N GLY A 462 11.97 -12.04 0.98
CA GLY A 462 11.04 -13.16 1.20
C GLY A 462 9.77 -13.05 0.38
N ILE A 463 9.28 -14.20 -0.12
CA ILE A 463 8.02 -14.32 -0.84
C ILE A 463 7.26 -15.55 -0.37
N ALA A 464 5.93 -15.43 -0.21
CA ALA A 464 5.08 -16.57 0.09
C ALA A 464 3.70 -16.44 -0.58
N PHE A 465 3.25 -17.48 -1.26
CA PHE A 465 1.88 -17.54 -1.75
C PHE A 465 0.88 -17.49 -0.60
N TRP A 466 -0.15 -16.70 -0.77
CA TRP A 466 -1.26 -16.55 0.14
C TRP A 466 -2.55 -16.99 -0.56
N GLU A 467 -3.69 -16.76 0.07
CA GLU A 467 -5.00 -17.16 -0.44
C GLU A 467 -5.27 -16.66 -1.87
N LYS A 468 -5.84 -17.52 -2.70
CA LYS A 468 -6.27 -17.23 -4.08
C LYS A 468 -5.13 -16.75 -5.01
N GLY A 469 -3.92 -17.22 -4.79
CA GLY A 469 -2.76 -16.90 -5.62
C GLY A 469 -2.14 -15.52 -5.36
N ASN A 470 -2.58 -14.80 -4.34
CA ASN A 470 -1.91 -13.57 -3.90
C ASN A 470 -0.62 -13.92 -3.15
N ILE A 471 0.30 -12.97 -3.01
CA ILE A 471 1.58 -13.19 -2.37
C ILE A 471 1.87 -12.18 -1.25
N TRP A 472 2.50 -12.69 -0.19
CA TRP A 472 3.23 -11.89 0.78
C TRP A 472 4.64 -11.64 0.26
N ILE A 473 5.17 -10.45 0.53
CA ILE A 473 6.56 -10.07 0.28
C ILE A 473 7.13 -9.46 1.55
N SER A 474 8.30 -9.93 2.00
CA SER A 474 9.10 -9.21 2.99
C SER A 474 10.21 -8.42 2.32
N SER A 475 10.63 -7.36 2.99
CA SER A 475 11.82 -6.60 2.62
C SER A 475 12.60 -6.27 3.88
N GLU A 476 13.92 -6.44 3.79
CA GLU A 476 14.87 -6.05 4.81
C GLU A 476 14.91 -4.53 5.02
N ARG A 477 15.48 -4.16 6.14
CA ARG A 477 15.84 -2.78 6.41
C ARG A 477 16.84 -2.26 5.38
N PHE A 478 16.55 -1.10 4.81
CA PHE A 478 17.48 -0.41 3.93
C PHE A 478 17.91 0.93 4.53
N VAL A 479 19.22 1.11 4.71
CA VAL A 479 19.79 2.36 5.23
C VAL A 479 20.81 2.91 4.25
N LEU A 480 20.59 4.14 3.80
CA LEU A 480 21.60 4.97 3.16
C LEU A 480 21.76 6.22 4.01
N GLU A 481 22.87 6.28 4.74
CA GLU A 481 23.10 7.26 5.79
C GLU A 481 22.82 8.69 5.31
N GLY A 482 21.98 9.41 6.04
CA GLY A 482 21.55 10.78 5.72
C GLY A 482 20.57 10.93 4.55
N VAL A 483 20.17 9.84 3.89
CA VAL A 483 19.27 9.87 2.70
C VAL A 483 18.02 8.99 2.90
N TYR A 484 18.21 7.72 3.22
CA TYR A 484 17.11 6.76 3.40
C TYR A 484 17.28 5.95 4.68
N ASN A 485 16.17 5.68 5.35
CA ASN A 485 16.06 4.72 6.43
C ASN A 485 14.70 4.04 6.32
N ILE A 486 14.64 2.96 5.54
CA ILE A 486 13.44 2.19 5.30
C ILE A 486 13.43 1.03 6.30
N PRO A 487 12.43 0.93 7.18
CA PRO A 487 12.32 -0.19 8.11
C PRO A 487 11.99 -1.48 7.38
N PRO A 488 12.27 -2.64 7.99
CA PRO A 488 11.83 -3.92 7.45
C PRO A 488 10.30 -3.94 7.38
N GLN A 489 9.73 -4.58 6.36
CA GLN A 489 8.29 -4.49 6.11
C GLN A 489 7.71 -5.73 5.44
N ILE A 490 6.42 -5.94 5.65
CA ILE A 490 5.59 -6.90 4.94
C ILE A 490 4.65 -6.16 3.98
N GLY A 491 4.54 -6.67 2.77
CA GLY A 491 3.61 -6.18 1.76
C GLY A 491 2.80 -7.31 1.12
N ILE A 492 1.72 -6.94 0.46
CA ILE A 492 0.87 -7.84 -0.34
C ILE A 492 0.92 -7.41 -1.80
N VAL A 493 1.00 -8.39 -2.70
CA VAL A 493 0.75 -8.20 -4.13
C VAL A 493 -0.44 -9.06 -4.54
N GLY A 494 -1.43 -8.43 -5.18
CA GLY A 494 -2.57 -9.11 -5.77
C GLY A 494 -2.20 -9.69 -7.13
N LEU A 495 -2.39 -10.99 -7.30
CA LEU A 495 -2.15 -11.70 -8.56
C LEU A 495 -3.42 -12.35 -9.12
N GLU A 496 -4.54 -12.24 -8.42
CA GLU A 496 -5.81 -12.85 -8.83
C GLU A 496 -6.25 -12.28 -10.20
N GLY A 497 -6.55 -13.17 -11.12
CA GLY A 497 -6.96 -12.83 -12.48
C GLY A 497 -5.82 -12.60 -13.48
N LEU A 498 -4.56 -12.73 -13.07
CA LEU A 498 -3.40 -12.63 -13.97
C LEU A 498 -3.05 -13.97 -14.64
N PHE A 499 -3.62 -15.07 -14.16
CA PHE A 499 -3.30 -16.43 -14.60
C PHE A 499 -4.54 -17.23 -14.94
#